data_a5fd3e525397419887f8675e54d213ed
#
_entry.id   a5fd3e525397419887f8675e54d213ed
#
_cell.length_a   1.000
_cell.length_b   1.000
_cell.length_c   1.000
_cell.angle_alpha   90.00
_cell.angle_beta   90.00
_cell.angle_gamma   90.00
#
_symmetry.space_group_name_H-M   'P 1'
#
loop_
_entity.id
_entity.type
_entity.pdbx_description
1 polymer ?
#
loop_
_entity_poly.entity_id
_entity_poly.type
_entity_poly.pdbx_seq_one_letter_code
_entity_poly.pdbx_strand_id
1 'polypeptide(L)'
;MTIVSMANPTPIRQRPRQGLDRLLNRLGGTAMIPLLILSVAWGQELIDQIVFGGRWNLPMLPGGSFLGVLTAPFSHGDLGHLLGNSLWFLPLSWLVLLKSWHDYLAVWVGVYVMAIPVWLFSSNGNHGLSGVVFALVGYLIVIGFLERRPLPLLLSLFSLVSYGGFLPGLLPFFTPAGVSWIGHLSGFVGGVLAAFAVYREPSRFAGR
;
A
#
# COMPACT_ATOMS: atom_id res chain seq x y z
N MET A 1 -31.72 -11.06 68.59
CA MET A 1 -30.40 -10.63 68.10
C MET A 1 -30.31 -11.01 66.61
N THR A 2 -30.65 -10.07 65.72
CA THR A 2 -30.81 -10.33 64.27
C THR A 2 -29.50 -9.95 63.56
N ILE A 3 -28.83 -10.92 62.96
CA ILE A 3 -27.57 -10.71 62.24
C ILE A 3 -27.94 -10.20 60.85
N VAL A 4 -27.64 -8.92 60.58
CA VAL A 4 -27.76 -8.32 59.22
C VAL A 4 -26.55 -8.80 58.39
N SER A 5 -26.79 -9.66 57.41
CA SER A 5 -25.79 -10.08 56.40
C SER A 5 -25.47 -8.91 55.50
N MET A 6 -24.24 -8.40 55.58
CA MET A 6 -23.73 -7.40 54.62
C MET A 6 -23.43 -8.07 53.28
N ALA A 7 -24.21 -7.74 52.27
CA ALA A 7 -23.94 -8.19 50.89
C ALA A 7 -22.66 -7.54 50.33
N ASN A 8 -21.74 -8.35 49.86
CA ASN A 8 -20.52 -7.90 49.20
C ASN A 8 -20.87 -7.09 47.95
N PRO A 9 -20.25 -5.91 47.74
CA PRO A 9 -20.46 -5.15 46.50
C PRO A 9 -19.87 -5.92 45.32
N THR A 10 -20.68 -6.12 44.30
CA THR A 10 -20.28 -6.73 42.99
C THR A 10 -19.18 -5.89 42.35
N PRO A 11 -18.06 -6.49 41.91
CA PRO A 11 -16.97 -5.73 41.29
C PRO A 11 -17.45 -5.11 39.96
N ILE A 12 -17.24 -3.81 39.83
CA ILE A 12 -17.52 -3.00 38.65
C ILE A 12 -16.72 -3.58 37.48
N ARG A 13 -17.41 -4.11 36.48
CA ARG A 13 -16.85 -4.75 35.29
C ARG A 13 -16.13 -3.70 34.43
N GLN A 14 -14.82 -3.58 34.55
CA GLN A 14 -13.97 -2.74 33.68
C GLN A 14 -13.82 -3.38 32.29
N ARG A 15 -14.83 -3.26 31.41
CA ARG A 15 -14.79 -3.83 30.05
C ARG A 15 -14.42 -2.89 28.89
N PRO A 16 -14.27 -1.56 29.00
CA PRO A 16 -13.96 -0.73 27.81
C PRO A 16 -12.48 -0.71 27.40
N ARG A 17 -11.52 -0.90 28.32
CA ARG A 17 -10.09 -0.73 28.04
C ARG A 17 -9.50 -1.83 27.14
N GLN A 18 -9.92 -3.08 27.28
CA GLN A 18 -9.38 -4.20 26.50
C GLN A 18 -9.63 -4.13 24.98
N GLY A 19 -10.68 -3.43 24.54
CA GLY A 19 -10.98 -3.22 23.12
C GLY A 19 -10.03 -2.21 22.48
N LEU A 20 -9.78 -1.10 23.18
CA LEU A 20 -8.89 -0.04 22.72
C LEU A 20 -7.43 -0.53 22.68
N ASP A 21 -6.97 -1.24 23.72
CA ASP A 21 -5.61 -1.78 23.77
C ASP A 21 -5.35 -2.79 22.64
N ARG A 22 -6.32 -3.66 22.32
CA ARG A 22 -6.23 -4.56 21.19
C ARG A 22 -6.20 -3.83 19.86
N LEU A 23 -6.97 -2.75 19.70
CA LEU A 23 -6.95 -1.92 18.51
C LEU A 23 -5.61 -1.21 18.36
N LEU A 24 -5.09 -0.59 19.42
CA LEU A 24 -3.81 0.10 19.42
C LEU A 24 -2.65 -0.86 19.14
N ASN A 25 -2.65 -2.07 19.72
CA ASN A 25 -1.64 -3.09 19.45
C ASN A 25 -1.72 -3.62 18.00
N ARG A 26 -2.91 -3.78 17.45
CA ARG A 26 -3.09 -4.12 16.03
C ARG A 26 -2.57 -3.01 15.12
N LEU A 27 -2.94 -1.76 15.38
CA LEU A 27 -2.49 -0.62 14.58
C LEU A 27 -0.98 -0.44 14.68
N GLY A 28 -0.39 -0.60 15.88
CA GLY A 28 1.06 -0.54 16.08
C GLY A 28 1.80 -1.62 15.28
N GLY A 29 1.33 -2.87 15.31
CA GLY A 29 1.94 -3.97 14.55
C GLY A 29 1.85 -3.77 13.04
N THR A 30 0.69 -3.39 12.53
CA THR A 30 0.52 -3.18 11.07
C THR A 30 1.20 -1.91 10.57
N ALA A 31 1.34 -0.89 11.40
CA ALA A 31 2.04 0.36 11.04
C ALA A 31 3.54 0.15 10.77
N MET A 32 4.14 -0.89 11.34
CA MET A 32 5.55 -1.23 11.10
C MET A 32 5.80 -1.85 9.72
N ILE A 33 4.78 -2.44 9.08
CA ILE A 33 4.94 -3.14 7.79
C ILE A 33 5.53 -2.22 6.69
N PRO A 34 4.99 -1.01 6.42
CA PRO A 34 5.56 -0.13 5.41
C PRO A 34 6.97 0.34 5.77
N LEU A 35 7.27 0.53 7.05
CA LEU A 35 8.61 0.90 7.50
C LEU A 35 9.64 -0.21 7.24
N LEU A 36 9.27 -1.48 7.48
CA LEU A 36 10.12 -2.63 7.18
C LEU A 36 10.35 -2.78 5.67
N ILE A 37 9.30 -2.63 4.86
CA ILE A 37 9.43 -2.66 3.39
C ILE A 37 10.36 -1.54 2.92
N LEU A 38 10.16 -0.33 3.45
CA LEU A 38 10.97 0.81 3.08
C LEU A 38 12.44 0.66 3.55
N SER A 39 12.67 0.03 4.72
CA SER A 39 14.03 -0.22 5.20
C SER A 39 14.81 -1.15 4.27
N VAL A 40 14.16 -2.09 3.59
CA VAL A 40 14.78 -2.94 2.56
C VAL A 40 15.20 -2.08 1.36
N ALA A 41 14.33 -1.20 0.86
CA ALA A 41 14.66 -0.32 -0.26
C ALA A 41 15.80 0.66 0.10
N TRP A 42 15.76 1.27 1.30
CA TRP A 42 16.84 2.13 1.77
C TRP A 42 18.16 1.36 1.98
N GLY A 43 18.09 0.15 2.51
CA GLY A 43 19.28 -0.70 2.68
C GLY A 43 19.92 -1.05 1.34
N GLN A 44 19.13 -1.44 0.33
CA GLN A 44 19.62 -1.71 -1.02
C GLN A 44 20.26 -0.46 -1.64
N GLU A 45 19.59 0.67 -1.60
CA GLU A 45 20.05 1.92 -2.21
C GLU A 45 21.30 2.47 -1.52
N LEU A 46 21.39 2.42 -0.18
CA LEU A 46 22.58 2.85 0.55
C LEU A 46 23.79 1.97 0.22
N ILE A 47 23.60 0.65 0.14
CA ILE A 47 24.67 -0.27 -0.28
C ILE A 47 25.08 0.03 -1.72
N ASP A 48 24.13 0.26 -2.62
CA ASP A 48 24.44 0.61 -4.00
C ASP A 48 25.28 1.90 -4.09
N GLN A 49 24.85 2.96 -3.43
CA GLN A 49 25.57 4.24 -3.49
C GLN A 49 26.94 4.18 -2.85
N ILE A 50 27.09 3.53 -1.68
CA ILE A 50 28.32 3.53 -0.90
C ILE A 50 29.34 2.52 -1.45
N VAL A 51 28.89 1.31 -1.82
CA VAL A 51 29.78 0.20 -2.19
C VAL A 51 29.93 0.10 -3.70
N PHE A 52 28.86 0.30 -4.46
CA PHE A 52 28.83 0.08 -5.90
C PHE A 52 28.80 1.36 -6.74
N GLY A 53 28.75 2.54 -6.09
CA GLY A 53 28.76 3.85 -6.76
C GLY A 53 27.55 4.04 -7.69
N GLY A 54 26.36 3.61 -7.28
CA GLY A 54 25.11 3.74 -8.01
C GLY A 54 24.96 2.77 -9.20
N ARG A 55 25.72 1.68 -9.25
CA ARG A 55 25.74 0.73 -10.38
C ARG A 55 25.11 -0.63 -10.08
N TRP A 56 24.65 -0.86 -8.86
CA TRP A 56 23.99 -2.11 -8.45
C TRP A 56 22.47 -1.96 -8.42
N ASN A 57 21.91 -1.62 -9.56
CA ASN A 57 20.45 -1.57 -9.74
C ASN A 57 19.89 -2.94 -10.09
N LEU A 58 18.68 -3.24 -9.58
CA LEU A 58 17.95 -4.49 -9.77
C LEU A 58 16.65 -4.24 -10.55
N PRO A 59 16.72 -3.71 -11.78
CA PRO A 59 15.53 -3.36 -12.53
C PRO A 59 14.82 -4.61 -13.04
N MET A 60 13.53 -4.49 -13.26
CA MET A 60 12.76 -5.40 -14.11
C MET A 60 13.09 -5.07 -15.58
N LEU A 61 13.87 -5.92 -16.22
CA LEU A 61 14.22 -5.77 -17.64
C LEU A 61 13.27 -6.60 -18.51
N PRO A 62 12.86 -6.09 -19.68
CA PRO A 62 12.00 -6.83 -20.63
C PRO A 62 12.61 -8.19 -21.01
N GLY A 63 11.86 -9.27 -20.80
CA GLY A 63 12.34 -10.62 -21.06
C GLY A 63 13.56 -11.09 -20.28
N GLY A 64 14.02 -10.28 -19.31
CA GLY A 64 15.13 -10.63 -18.41
C GLY A 64 14.73 -11.62 -17.32
N SER A 65 15.57 -11.71 -16.27
CA SER A 65 15.25 -12.58 -15.13
C SER A 65 13.95 -12.19 -14.45
N PHE A 66 13.10 -13.16 -14.15
CA PHE A 66 11.87 -12.96 -13.37
C PHE A 66 12.14 -12.41 -11.96
N LEU A 67 13.34 -12.62 -11.43
CA LEU A 67 13.77 -12.02 -10.17
C LEU A 67 13.67 -10.50 -10.21
N GLY A 68 13.96 -9.88 -11.36
CA GLY A 68 13.77 -8.43 -11.55
C GLY A 68 12.33 -7.96 -11.31
N VAL A 69 11.32 -8.77 -11.63
CA VAL A 69 9.92 -8.44 -11.31
C VAL A 69 9.73 -8.28 -9.80
N LEU A 70 10.35 -9.15 -9.01
CA LEU A 70 10.22 -9.16 -7.55
C LEU A 70 11.08 -8.07 -6.88
N THR A 71 12.26 -7.79 -7.43
CA THR A 71 13.24 -6.87 -6.80
C THR A 71 13.09 -5.43 -7.24
N ALA A 72 12.53 -5.17 -8.41
CA ALA A 72 12.40 -3.84 -8.99
C ALA A 72 11.76 -2.79 -8.04
N PRO A 73 10.72 -3.10 -7.25
CA PRO A 73 10.16 -2.13 -6.32
C PRO A 73 11.13 -1.64 -5.24
N PHE A 74 12.15 -2.41 -4.93
CA PHE A 74 13.13 -2.09 -3.87
C PHE A 74 14.39 -1.41 -4.40
N SER A 75 14.61 -1.36 -5.71
CA SER A 75 15.76 -0.74 -6.34
C SER A 75 15.42 0.66 -6.87
N HIS A 76 16.33 1.62 -6.71
CA HIS A 76 16.16 3.00 -7.14
C HIS A 76 17.40 3.46 -7.89
N GLY A 77 17.26 4.51 -8.71
CA GLY A 77 18.39 5.05 -9.47
C GLY A 77 19.26 6.01 -8.67
N ASP A 78 18.69 6.60 -7.61
CA ASP A 78 19.37 7.51 -6.71
C ASP A 78 18.57 7.75 -5.42
N LEU A 79 19.23 8.35 -4.42
CA LEU A 79 18.63 8.66 -3.11
C LEU A 79 17.44 9.65 -3.22
N GLY A 80 17.47 10.58 -4.17
CA GLY A 80 16.38 11.53 -4.38
C GLY A 80 15.11 10.83 -4.87
N HIS A 81 15.28 9.88 -5.81
CA HIS A 81 14.19 9.04 -6.29
C HIS A 81 13.58 8.20 -5.17
N LEU A 82 14.43 7.56 -4.35
CA LEU A 82 13.96 6.79 -3.18
C LEU A 82 13.25 7.66 -2.16
N LEU A 83 13.80 8.85 -1.84
CA LEU A 83 13.20 9.79 -0.90
C LEU A 83 11.82 10.25 -1.41
N GLY A 84 11.72 10.63 -2.68
CA GLY A 84 10.46 11.01 -3.30
C GLY A 84 9.41 9.91 -3.18
N ASN A 85 9.76 8.67 -3.50
CA ASN A 85 8.87 7.52 -3.34
C ASN A 85 8.49 7.27 -1.87
N SER A 86 9.43 7.44 -0.93
CA SER A 86 9.21 7.21 0.50
C SER A 86 8.16 8.15 1.09
N LEU A 87 8.19 9.42 0.69
CA LEU A 87 7.25 10.45 1.15
C LEU A 87 5.79 10.13 0.80
N TRP A 88 5.57 9.41 -0.30
CA TRP A 88 4.23 9.03 -0.73
C TRP A 88 3.86 7.61 -0.34
N PHE A 89 4.81 6.70 -0.37
CA PHE A 89 4.60 5.30 -0.02
C PHE A 89 4.11 5.12 1.43
N LEU A 90 4.73 5.80 2.39
CA LEU A 90 4.37 5.64 3.81
C LEU A 90 2.93 6.06 4.10
N PRO A 91 2.50 7.31 3.82
CA PRO A 91 1.15 7.73 4.17
C PRO A 91 0.08 6.94 3.40
N LEU A 92 0.29 6.64 2.13
CA LEU A 92 -0.65 5.83 1.34
C LEU A 92 -0.77 4.39 1.87
N SER A 93 0.35 3.77 2.24
CA SER A 93 0.36 2.44 2.85
C SER A 93 -0.43 2.43 4.16
N TRP A 94 -0.23 3.42 5.01
CA TRP A 94 -0.98 3.53 6.26
C TRP A 94 -2.46 3.77 6.03
N LEU A 95 -2.86 4.56 5.04
CA LEU A 95 -4.28 4.73 4.68
C LEU A 95 -4.94 3.42 4.29
N VAL A 96 -4.28 2.56 3.51
CA VAL A 96 -4.80 1.23 3.17
C VAL A 96 -4.85 0.33 4.42
N LEU A 97 -3.80 0.34 5.24
CA LEU A 97 -3.72 -0.46 6.47
C LEU A 97 -4.74 -0.03 7.53
N LEU A 98 -5.16 1.24 7.59
CA LEU A 98 -6.29 1.69 8.41
C LEU A 98 -7.58 0.95 8.07
N LYS A 99 -7.77 0.57 6.82
CA LYS A 99 -8.91 -0.22 6.40
C LYS A 99 -8.68 -1.70 6.67
N SER A 100 -7.63 -2.31 6.09
CA SER A 100 -7.36 -3.74 6.22
C SER A 100 -5.94 -4.10 5.77
N TRP A 101 -5.28 -4.97 6.51
CA TRP A 101 -3.99 -5.52 6.10
C TRP A 101 -4.13 -6.49 4.89
N HIS A 102 -5.27 -7.19 4.77
CA HIS A 102 -5.55 -8.05 3.62
C HIS A 102 -5.67 -7.26 2.33
N ASP A 103 -6.25 -6.06 2.40
CA ASP A 103 -6.36 -5.16 1.26
C ASP A 103 -4.98 -4.65 0.85
N TYR A 104 -4.12 -4.35 1.83
CA TYR A 104 -2.73 -3.98 1.57
C TYR A 104 -1.97 -5.10 0.84
N LEU A 105 -2.14 -6.34 1.29
CA LEU A 105 -1.57 -7.51 0.61
C LEU A 105 -2.14 -7.67 -0.81
N ALA A 106 -3.45 -7.49 -0.99
CA ALA A 106 -4.08 -7.56 -2.31
C ALA A 106 -3.51 -6.50 -3.28
N VAL A 107 -3.22 -5.29 -2.80
CA VAL A 107 -2.55 -4.25 -3.61
C VAL A 107 -1.18 -4.72 -4.07
N TRP A 108 -0.36 -5.29 -3.19
CA TRP A 108 0.96 -5.83 -3.57
C TRP A 108 0.85 -6.97 -4.58
N VAL A 109 -0.11 -7.87 -4.41
CA VAL A 109 -0.40 -8.93 -5.40
C VAL A 109 -0.78 -8.30 -6.74
N GLY A 110 -1.65 -7.29 -6.74
CA GLY A 110 -2.04 -6.55 -7.94
C GLY A 110 -0.85 -5.91 -8.67
N VAL A 111 0.10 -5.32 -7.91
CA VAL A 111 1.35 -4.77 -8.47
C VAL A 111 2.13 -5.85 -9.21
N TYR A 112 2.39 -6.99 -8.57
CA TYR A 112 3.17 -8.06 -9.18
C TYR A 112 2.47 -8.72 -10.37
N VAL A 113 1.15 -8.92 -10.29
CA VAL A 113 0.36 -9.47 -11.41
C VAL A 113 0.44 -8.53 -12.62
N MET A 114 0.31 -7.23 -12.40
CA MET A 114 0.38 -6.25 -13.49
C MET A 114 1.80 -5.90 -13.95
N ALA A 115 2.82 -6.26 -13.17
CA ALA A 115 4.20 -6.18 -13.61
C ALA A 115 4.54 -7.26 -14.66
N ILE A 116 3.87 -8.40 -14.67
CA ILE A 116 4.14 -9.50 -15.63
C ILE A 116 3.96 -9.05 -17.09
N PRO A 117 2.84 -8.47 -17.52
CA PRO A 117 2.72 -7.98 -18.91
C PRO A 117 3.73 -6.88 -19.23
N VAL A 118 4.10 -6.02 -18.26
CA VAL A 118 5.15 -5.01 -18.48
C VAL A 118 6.50 -5.68 -18.68
N TRP A 119 6.84 -6.68 -17.91
CA TRP A 119 8.06 -7.48 -18.05
C TRP A 119 8.14 -8.20 -19.40
N LEU A 120 7.00 -8.70 -19.90
CA LEU A 120 6.94 -9.45 -21.18
C LEU A 120 6.98 -8.53 -22.40
N PHE A 121 6.34 -7.36 -22.34
CA PHE A 121 6.01 -6.57 -23.53
C PHE A 121 6.54 -5.13 -23.53
N SER A 122 7.10 -4.63 -22.41
CA SER A 122 7.71 -3.29 -22.39
C SER A 122 9.02 -3.28 -23.17
N SER A 123 9.38 -2.12 -23.70
CA SER A 123 10.69 -1.90 -24.33
C SER A 123 11.76 -1.40 -23.37
N ASN A 124 11.37 -0.94 -22.19
CA ASN A 124 12.26 -0.29 -21.22
C ASN A 124 12.21 -1.01 -19.86
N GLY A 125 13.34 -0.97 -19.16
CA GLY A 125 13.41 -1.44 -17.78
C GLY A 125 12.64 -0.54 -16.79
N ASN A 126 12.20 -1.13 -15.70
CA ASN A 126 11.48 -0.45 -14.63
C ASN A 126 12.10 -0.76 -13.27
N HIS A 127 12.20 0.23 -12.39
CA HIS A 127 12.54 0.05 -10.98
C HIS A 127 11.96 1.19 -10.13
N GLY A 128 11.89 0.96 -8.82
CA GLY A 128 11.37 1.92 -7.86
C GLY A 128 9.99 1.60 -7.31
N LEU A 129 9.72 2.12 -6.11
CA LEU A 129 8.44 1.99 -5.42
C LEU A 129 7.29 2.73 -6.10
N SER A 130 7.54 3.55 -7.11
CA SER A 130 6.49 4.38 -7.74
C SER A 130 5.31 3.56 -8.28
N GLY A 131 5.56 2.37 -8.86
CA GLY A 131 4.50 1.46 -9.28
C GLY A 131 3.59 1.06 -8.11
N VAL A 132 4.17 0.81 -6.93
CA VAL A 132 3.41 0.52 -5.71
C VAL A 132 2.64 1.75 -5.22
N VAL A 133 3.26 2.94 -5.24
CA VAL A 133 2.60 4.22 -4.90
C VAL A 133 1.36 4.42 -5.77
N PHE A 134 1.48 4.24 -7.09
CA PHE A 134 0.33 4.34 -8.00
C PHE A 134 -0.73 3.26 -7.75
N ALA A 135 -0.33 2.06 -7.36
CA ALA A 135 -1.27 1.00 -6.99
C ALA A 135 -2.07 1.36 -5.73
N LEU A 136 -1.40 1.89 -4.69
CA LEU A 136 -2.06 2.36 -3.48
C LEU A 136 -3.05 3.49 -3.79
N VAL A 137 -2.69 4.44 -4.67
CA VAL A 137 -3.59 5.51 -5.13
C VAL A 137 -4.79 4.91 -5.88
N GLY A 138 -4.56 4.03 -6.85
CA GLY A 138 -5.62 3.39 -7.63
C GLY A 138 -6.60 2.62 -6.75
N TYR A 139 -6.10 1.83 -5.80
CA TYR A 139 -6.90 1.13 -4.81
C TYR A 139 -7.74 2.10 -3.97
N LEU A 140 -7.10 3.10 -3.35
CA LEU A 140 -7.75 4.05 -2.44
C LEU A 140 -8.84 4.86 -3.14
N ILE A 141 -8.61 5.31 -4.38
CA ILE A 141 -9.60 6.06 -5.14
C ILE A 141 -10.85 5.20 -5.39
N VAL A 142 -10.69 3.93 -5.75
CA VAL A 142 -11.79 3.09 -6.21
C VAL A 142 -12.57 2.43 -5.07
N ILE A 143 -11.91 1.98 -4.02
CA ILE A 143 -12.52 1.13 -2.99
C ILE A 143 -13.69 1.79 -2.26
N GLY A 144 -13.63 3.10 -2.00
CA GLY A 144 -14.71 3.81 -1.31
C GLY A 144 -15.98 3.91 -2.14
N PHE A 145 -15.84 4.11 -3.44
CA PHE A 145 -16.98 4.14 -4.37
C PHE A 145 -17.62 2.76 -4.55
N LEU A 146 -16.83 1.69 -4.42
CA LEU A 146 -17.35 0.32 -4.44
C LEU A 146 -18.09 -0.01 -3.14
N GLU A 147 -17.47 0.21 -1.99
CA GLU A 147 -18.03 -0.18 -0.70
C GLU A 147 -19.14 0.75 -0.20
N ARG A 148 -19.08 2.03 -0.55
CA ARG A 148 -20.06 3.07 -0.14
C ARG A 148 -20.24 3.17 1.38
N ARG A 149 -19.21 2.77 2.15
CA ARG A 149 -19.17 2.89 3.61
C ARG A 149 -18.45 4.18 4.00
N PRO A 150 -18.72 4.77 5.18
CA PRO A 150 -18.17 6.07 5.56
C PRO A 150 -16.64 6.12 5.53
N LEU A 151 -15.95 5.17 6.17
CA LEU A 151 -14.49 5.17 6.23
C LEU A 151 -13.85 4.98 4.84
N PRO A 152 -14.15 3.93 4.05
CA PRO A 152 -13.59 3.79 2.71
C PRO A 152 -13.90 4.98 1.80
N LEU A 153 -15.12 5.53 1.88
CA LEU A 153 -15.49 6.69 1.05
C LEU A 153 -14.67 7.93 1.42
N LEU A 154 -14.48 8.21 2.71
CA LEU A 154 -13.62 9.30 3.18
C LEU A 154 -12.17 9.11 2.73
N LEU A 155 -11.63 7.88 2.82
CA LEU A 155 -10.28 7.57 2.34
C LEU A 155 -10.16 7.79 0.82
N SER A 156 -11.17 7.40 0.05
CA SER A 156 -11.20 7.62 -1.42
C SER A 156 -11.25 9.10 -1.77
N LEU A 157 -12.14 9.87 -1.16
CA LEU A 157 -12.25 11.31 -1.41
C LEU A 157 -10.97 12.04 -0.98
N PHE A 158 -10.45 11.73 0.18
CA PHE A 158 -9.17 12.28 0.65
C PHE A 158 -8.04 11.95 -0.33
N SER A 159 -7.94 10.70 -0.77
CA SER A 159 -6.90 10.27 -1.71
C SER A 159 -7.06 10.93 -3.07
N LEU A 160 -8.27 11.08 -3.58
CA LEU A 160 -8.52 11.76 -4.85
C LEU A 160 -8.11 13.24 -4.79
N VAL A 161 -8.43 13.94 -3.71
CA VAL A 161 -8.08 15.36 -3.54
C VAL A 161 -6.57 15.53 -3.32
N SER A 162 -5.97 14.71 -2.44
CA SER A 162 -4.55 14.86 -2.05
C SER A 162 -3.58 14.30 -3.08
N TYR A 163 -3.97 13.23 -3.79
CA TYR A 163 -3.08 12.47 -4.68
C TYR A 163 -3.56 12.42 -6.13
N GLY A 164 -4.72 13.00 -6.46
CA GLY A 164 -5.22 13.05 -7.84
C GLY A 164 -4.26 13.77 -8.81
N GLY A 165 -3.41 14.67 -8.29
CA GLY A 165 -2.34 15.32 -9.06
C GLY A 165 -1.27 14.37 -9.62
N PHE A 166 -1.21 13.11 -9.17
CA PHE A 166 -0.34 12.07 -9.76
C PHE A 166 -0.91 11.45 -11.05
N LEU A 167 -2.22 11.53 -11.26
CA LEU A 167 -2.88 10.87 -12.39
C LEU A 167 -2.29 11.25 -13.78
N PRO A 168 -1.85 12.48 -14.02
CA PRO A 168 -1.11 12.79 -15.26
C PRO A 168 0.13 11.92 -15.49
N GLY A 169 0.83 11.50 -14.43
CA GLY A 169 1.99 10.59 -14.50
C GLY A 169 1.68 9.18 -14.99
N LEU A 170 0.41 8.85 -15.24
CA LEU A 170 -0.03 7.62 -15.92
C LEU A 170 0.10 7.72 -17.45
N LEU A 171 0.38 8.91 -17.98
CA LEU A 171 0.41 9.18 -19.41
C LEU A 171 1.83 9.52 -19.87
N PRO A 172 2.25 9.07 -21.05
CA PRO A 172 3.62 9.25 -21.54
C PRO A 172 4.03 10.73 -21.68
N PHE A 173 3.08 11.60 -21.99
CA PHE A 173 3.35 13.03 -22.27
C PHE A 173 3.59 13.87 -20.99
N PHE A 174 3.20 13.35 -19.83
CA PHE A 174 3.33 14.05 -18.53
C PHE A 174 4.39 13.43 -17.62
N THR A 175 5.06 12.39 -18.09
CA THR A 175 6.08 11.68 -17.31
C THR A 175 7.46 12.23 -17.69
N PRO A 176 8.30 12.62 -16.73
CA PRO A 176 9.66 13.08 -17.00
C PRO A 176 10.49 12.02 -17.76
N ALA A 177 11.49 12.48 -18.52
CA ALA A 177 12.42 11.58 -19.19
C ALA A 177 13.11 10.65 -18.16
N GLY A 178 13.23 9.39 -18.49
CA GLY A 178 13.82 8.38 -17.60
C GLY A 178 12.83 7.75 -16.59
N VAL A 179 11.61 8.27 -16.50
CA VAL A 179 10.55 7.68 -15.65
C VAL A 179 9.61 6.83 -16.51
N SER A 180 9.24 5.65 -16.02
CA SER A 180 8.38 4.72 -16.75
C SER A 180 6.90 4.97 -16.48
N TRP A 181 6.21 5.66 -17.39
CA TRP A 181 4.76 5.83 -17.31
C TRP A 181 4.00 4.51 -17.34
N ILE A 182 4.50 3.50 -18.09
CA ILE A 182 3.85 2.19 -18.17
C ILE A 182 3.97 1.43 -16.83
N GLY A 183 5.07 1.61 -16.09
CA GLY A 183 5.22 1.11 -14.74
C GLY A 183 4.22 1.74 -13.77
N HIS A 184 3.98 3.05 -13.90
CA HIS A 184 2.96 3.76 -13.13
C HIS A 184 1.55 3.27 -13.49
N LEU A 185 1.23 3.18 -14.77
CA LEU A 185 -0.08 2.73 -15.25
C LEU A 185 -0.37 1.29 -14.81
N SER A 186 0.61 0.38 -14.96
CA SER A 186 0.45 -1.01 -14.52
C SER A 186 0.22 -1.10 -13.01
N GLY A 187 0.98 -0.33 -12.22
CA GLY A 187 0.76 -0.23 -10.79
C GLY A 187 -0.66 0.24 -10.47
N PHE A 188 -1.08 1.36 -11.05
CA PHE A 188 -2.43 1.91 -10.84
C PHE A 188 -3.52 0.90 -11.16
N VAL A 189 -3.44 0.24 -12.33
CA VAL A 189 -4.39 -0.81 -12.72
C VAL A 189 -4.35 -1.97 -11.74
N GLY A 190 -3.17 -2.39 -11.27
CA GLY A 190 -3.02 -3.41 -10.24
C GLY A 190 -3.75 -3.06 -8.94
N GLY A 191 -3.67 -1.80 -8.51
CA GLY A 191 -4.42 -1.30 -7.35
C GLY A 191 -5.93 -1.29 -7.57
N VAL A 192 -6.38 -0.86 -8.75
CA VAL A 192 -7.80 -0.91 -9.13
C VAL A 192 -8.33 -2.35 -9.12
N LEU A 193 -7.60 -3.29 -9.71
CA LEU A 193 -7.96 -4.71 -9.71
C LEU A 193 -7.99 -5.28 -8.29
N ALA A 194 -7.05 -4.89 -7.42
CA ALA A 194 -7.07 -5.27 -6.02
C ALA A 194 -8.35 -4.77 -5.31
N ALA A 195 -8.79 -3.54 -5.58
CA ALA A 195 -10.02 -3.01 -5.02
C ALA A 195 -11.25 -3.86 -5.42
N PHE A 196 -11.35 -4.26 -6.68
CA PHE A 196 -12.42 -5.16 -7.14
C PHE A 196 -12.29 -6.57 -6.53
N ALA A 197 -11.09 -7.09 -6.41
CA ALA A 197 -10.86 -8.43 -5.86
C ALA A 197 -11.23 -8.56 -4.38
N VAL A 198 -11.01 -7.49 -3.58
CA VAL A 198 -11.36 -7.49 -2.16
C VAL A 198 -12.77 -6.96 -1.88
N TYR A 199 -13.40 -6.32 -2.87
CA TYR A 199 -14.76 -5.83 -2.73
C TYR A 199 -15.71 -6.99 -2.52
N ARG A 200 -16.44 -6.94 -1.40
CA ARG A 200 -17.52 -7.88 -1.11
C ARG A 200 -18.83 -7.10 -1.12
N GLU A 201 -19.71 -7.45 -2.05
CA GLU A 201 -21.06 -6.91 -2.05
C GLU A 201 -21.69 -7.14 -0.68
N PRO A 202 -22.31 -6.10 -0.05
CA PRO A 202 -23.09 -6.32 1.16
C PRO A 202 -24.17 -7.35 0.83
N SER A 203 -24.20 -8.47 1.54
CA SER A 203 -25.19 -9.50 1.30
C SER A 203 -26.60 -8.87 1.44
N ARG A 204 -27.35 -8.79 0.35
CA ARG A 204 -28.74 -8.29 0.32
C ARG A 204 -29.71 -9.15 1.15
N PHE A 205 -29.19 -10.20 1.80
CA PHE A 205 -29.97 -11.21 2.52
C PHE A 205 -29.79 -11.22 4.05
N ALA A 206 -29.13 -10.23 4.64
CA ALA A 206 -29.02 -10.13 6.10
C ALA A 206 -30.24 -9.37 6.72
N GLY A 207 -31.44 -9.65 6.23
CA GLY A 207 -32.67 -8.97 6.68
C GLY A 207 -33.94 -9.69 6.22
N ARG A 208 -34.08 -10.97 6.59
CA ARG A 208 -35.39 -11.64 6.68
C ARG A 208 -35.43 -12.53 7.89
#